data_2e8586aa0c33ddea9d12c0c268aa52ac
#
_entry.id   2e8586aa0c33ddea9d12c0c268aa52ac
#
_cell.length_a   1.000
_cell.length_b   1.000
_cell.length_c   1.000
_cell.angle_alpha   90.00
_cell.angle_beta   90.00
_cell.angle_gamma   90.00
#
_symmetry.space_group_name_H-M   'P 1'
#
loop_
_entity.id
_entity.type
_entity.pdbx_description
1 polymer ?
#
loop_
_entity_poly.entity_id
_entity_poly.type
_entity_poly.pdbx_seq_one_letter_code
_entity_poly.pdbx_strand_id
1 'polypeptide(L)'
;MDEQSKRIWHGAFLLTIAMFIVKILSVVYRIPYQNITGNTGFYVFQQVYPFYGIASAFALAGFPVALSRLLSERSEGLLEKERGTIIRSAFTAFIAAGLLLFLLLFFASAKIASWMGDPGLQLPIQATSLIYLTVPFVAVFRGIFQGFEQMKPTAFSQVAEQFIRVACIIGFSYYFISHGYNVYIAGAGASAGSAVGSFAGLLVLVLYFYRSGSRKKSWIVGSKPSRKIGFQLLSAGLLLSLSSMILLLFQLADAFTFVNLLQQNGVTLGEARSLKGIFDRAQPLLQLGTVIATSISLAAVPAVAAAKVRLDSARIQKICGISIKAVFIIGLAASAGLAVIIEPVNRMLFESAEGSLEIAVLGISILTVSLFLVSTGLLQGMGYSTYPVMSVSAAFIVKVAGNLAMMPLWGPMGASFATVLASIAAAAINLVILERTTGFAAAEKFYGIRIGGAAAVMSLTAWLIKSGLDRVMTESRSADAVISLAASAGGGVALFVALTTAKVFKVEELVRIPKLQKLQHMLKRWKERRS
;
A
#
# COMPACT_ATOMS: atom_id res chain seq x y z
N MET A 1 4.23 27.50 -19.94
CA MET A 1 3.93 26.03 -20.01
C MET A 1 3.13 25.80 -21.27
N ASP A 2 3.66 24.95 -22.17
CA ASP A 2 2.95 24.56 -23.40
C ASP A 2 1.65 23.80 -23.07
N GLU A 3 0.69 23.76 -24.02
CA GLU A 3 -0.57 23.01 -23.86
C GLU A 3 -0.34 21.52 -23.57
N GLN A 4 0.71 20.92 -24.12
CA GLN A 4 1.09 19.54 -23.88
C GLN A 4 1.53 19.34 -22.42
N SER A 5 2.37 20.22 -21.87
CA SER A 5 2.75 20.21 -20.45
C SER A 5 1.53 20.33 -19.52
N LYS A 6 0.58 21.21 -19.84
CA LYS A 6 -0.66 21.36 -19.06
C LYS A 6 -1.51 20.08 -19.08
N ARG A 7 -1.60 19.39 -20.22
CA ARG A 7 -2.35 18.12 -20.34
C ARG A 7 -1.71 16.99 -19.52
N ILE A 8 -0.38 16.88 -19.54
CA ILE A 8 0.37 15.86 -18.76
C ILE A 8 0.16 16.11 -17.27
N TRP A 9 0.33 17.37 -16.80
CA TRP A 9 0.12 17.72 -15.40
C TRP A 9 -1.32 17.47 -14.93
N HIS A 10 -2.32 17.82 -15.75
CA HIS A 10 -3.73 17.55 -15.43
C HIS A 10 -4.03 16.05 -15.36
N GLY A 11 -3.45 15.27 -16.27
CA GLY A 11 -3.60 13.82 -16.27
C GLY A 11 -2.96 13.15 -15.06
N ALA A 12 -1.74 13.55 -14.70
CA ALA A 12 -1.02 13.05 -13.54
C ALA A 12 -1.75 13.41 -12.22
N PHE A 13 -2.26 14.63 -12.10
CA PHE A 13 -3.04 15.09 -10.95
C PHE A 13 -4.34 14.29 -10.79
N LEU A 14 -5.08 14.06 -11.90
CA LEU A 14 -6.29 13.25 -11.90
C LEU A 14 -6.01 11.81 -11.44
N LEU A 15 -4.94 11.20 -11.94
CA LEU A 15 -4.54 9.85 -11.54
C LEU A 15 -4.16 9.80 -10.06
N THR A 16 -3.48 10.82 -9.55
CA THR A 16 -3.13 10.92 -8.12
C THR A 16 -4.37 10.99 -7.23
N ILE A 17 -5.36 11.81 -7.60
CA ILE A 17 -6.65 11.88 -6.88
C ILE A 17 -7.37 10.54 -6.94
N ALA A 18 -7.44 9.92 -8.12
CA ALA A 18 -8.07 8.60 -8.27
C ALA A 18 -7.40 7.56 -7.38
N MET A 19 -6.07 7.49 -7.35
CA MET A 19 -5.32 6.58 -6.47
C MET A 19 -5.58 6.86 -4.99
N PHE A 20 -5.71 8.12 -4.59
CA PHE A 20 -6.03 8.49 -3.21
C PHE A 20 -7.44 8.02 -2.81
N ILE A 21 -8.45 8.26 -3.66
CA ILE A 21 -9.82 7.78 -3.46
C ILE A 21 -9.85 6.25 -3.35
N VAL A 22 -9.19 5.56 -4.28
CA VAL A 22 -9.09 4.10 -4.30
C VAL A 22 -8.45 3.59 -2.99
N LYS A 23 -7.41 4.24 -2.50
CA LYS A 23 -6.74 3.85 -1.26
C LYS A 23 -7.63 4.03 -0.03
N ILE A 24 -8.34 5.15 0.08
CA ILE A 24 -9.30 5.38 1.17
C ILE A 24 -10.39 4.31 1.13
N LEU A 25 -11.02 4.09 -0.02
CA LEU A 25 -12.05 3.07 -0.18
C LEU A 25 -11.52 1.67 0.17
N SER A 26 -10.27 1.36 -0.20
CA SER A 26 -9.61 0.07 0.09
C SER A 26 -9.38 -0.21 1.57
N VAL A 27 -9.39 0.80 2.40
CA VAL A 27 -9.22 0.67 3.85
C VAL A 27 -10.57 0.70 4.54
N VAL A 28 -11.40 1.68 4.18
CA VAL A 28 -12.66 1.96 4.89
C VAL A 28 -13.64 0.78 4.82
N TYR A 29 -13.75 0.07 3.69
CA TYR A 29 -14.69 -1.06 3.59
C TYR A 29 -14.40 -2.23 4.52
N ARG A 30 -13.17 -2.38 4.98
CA ARG A 30 -12.77 -3.50 5.85
C ARG A 30 -13.42 -3.43 7.22
N ILE A 31 -13.70 -2.23 7.69
CA ILE A 31 -14.35 -2.00 8.99
C ILE A 31 -15.79 -2.53 8.97
N PRO A 32 -16.71 -2.06 8.09
CA PRO A 32 -18.05 -2.62 8.02
C PRO A 32 -18.07 -4.10 7.63
N TYR A 33 -17.12 -4.55 6.80
CA TYR A 33 -16.99 -5.97 6.48
C TYR A 33 -16.74 -6.82 7.74
N GLN A 34 -15.78 -6.41 8.59
CA GLN A 34 -15.48 -7.11 9.84
C GLN A 34 -16.68 -7.06 10.82
N ASN A 35 -17.37 -5.92 10.92
CA ASN A 35 -18.54 -5.78 11.79
C ASN A 35 -19.72 -6.66 11.32
N ILE A 36 -19.85 -6.94 10.02
CA ILE A 36 -20.85 -7.85 9.45
C ILE A 36 -20.48 -9.33 9.67
N THR A 37 -19.21 -9.68 9.43
CA THR A 37 -18.79 -11.08 9.35
C THR A 37 -18.10 -11.61 10.61
N GLY A 38 -17.80 -10.72 11.58
CA GLY A 38 -17.04 -11.05 12.78
C GLY A 38 -15.56 -11.35 12.52
N ASN A 39 -14.85 -11.75 13.57
CA ASN A 39 -13.41 -12.04 13.49
C ASN A 39 -13.10 -13.18 12.52
N THR A 40 -13.87 -14.27 12.58
CA THR A 40 -13.66 -15.44 11.72
C THR A 40 -13.95 -15.13 10.24
N GLY A 41 -15.00 -14.37 9.95
CA GLY A 41 -15.28 -13.98 8.58
C GLY A 41 -14.24 -12.99 8.04
N PHE A 42 -13.76 -12.07 8.87
CA PHE A 42 -12.66 -11.18 8.54
C PHE A 42 -11.36 -11.96 8.26
N TYR A 43 -11.06 -12.97 9.09
CA TYR A 43 -9.98 -13.91 8.85
C TYR A 43 -10.09 -14.55 7.46
N VAL A 44 -11.24 -15.15 7.12
CA VAL A 44 -11.43 -15.86 5.84
C VAL A 44 -11.11 -14.95 4.65
N PHE A 45 -11.58 -13.71 4.66
CA PHE A 45 -11.32 -12.75 3.60
C PHE A 45 -9.86 -12.27 3.57
N GLN A 46 -9.28 -11.96 4.73
CA GLN A 46 -7.90 -11.46 4.82
C GLN A 46 -6.88 -12.55 4.50
N GLN A 47 -7.20 -13.81 4.77
CA GLN A 47 -6.34 -14.95 4.48
C GLN A 47 -6.11 -15.15 2.98
N VAL A 48 -7.12 -14.90 2.15
CA VAL A 48 -7.01 -14.99 0.68
C VAL A 48 -6.65 -13.65 0.02
N TYR A 49 -6.68 -12.55 0.78
CA TYR A 49 -6.39 -11.20 0.30
C TYR A 49 -5.00 -11.04 -0.37
N PRO A 50 -3.91 -11.70 0.07
CA PRO A 50 -2.62 -11.61 -0.62
C PRO A 50 -2.68 -12.02 -2.09
N PHE A 51 -3.47 -13.02 -2.44
CA PHE A 51 -3.64 -13.43 -3.85
C PHE A 51 -4.33 -12.35 -4.68
N TYR A 52 -5.38 -11.72 -4.13
CA TYR A 52 -5.99 -10.54 -4.74
C TYR A 52 -4.99 -9.37 -4.85
N GLY A 53 -4.24 -9.11 -3.78
CA GLY A 53 -3.28 -8.01 -3.72
C GLY A 53 -2.18 -8.12 -4.78
N ILE A 54 -1.66 -9.34 -5.01
CA ILE A 54 -0.68 -9.64 -6.06
C ILE A 54 -1.29 -9.37 -7.45
N ALA A 55 -2.50 -9.85 -7.72
CA ALA A 55 -3.21 -9.58 -8.97
C ALA A 55 -3.41 -8.07 -9.20
N SER A 56 -3.84 -7.34 -8.17
CA SER A 56 -4.03 -5.89 -8.19
C SER A 56 -2.73 -5.13 -8.45
N ALA A 57 -1.61 -5.55 -7.84
CA ALA A 57 -0.33 -4.91 -8.07
C ALA A 57 0.18 -5.13 -9.51
N PHE A 58 -0.06 -6.30 -10.10
CA PHE A 58 0.20 -6.54 -11.52
C PHE A 58 -0.65 -5.64 -12.42
N ALA A 59 -1.92 -5.41 -12.08
CA ALA A 59 -2.84 -4.57 -12.84
C ALA A 59 -2.62 -3.06 -12.70
N LEU A 60 -1.95 -2.61 -11.61
CA LEU A 60 -1.82 -1.19 -11.27
C LEU A 60 -0.40 -0.66 -11.46
N ALA A 61 0.61 -1.37 -10.96
CA ALA A 61 1.96 -0.85 -10.82
C ALA A 61 3.00 -1.54 -11.71
N GLY A 62 2.86 -2.85 -11.95
CA GLY A 62 3.88 -3.62 -12.66
C GLY A 62 3.73 -3.58 -14.16
N PHE A 63 2.79 -4.34 -14.67
CA PHE A 63 2.63 -4.57 -16.11
C PHE A 63 2.23 -3.31 -16.90
N PRO A 64 1.29 -2.44 -16.43
CA PRO A 64 0.98 -1.20 -17.14
C PRO A 64 2.18 -0.27 -17.27
N VAL A 65 2.96 -0.13 -16.18
CA VAL A 65 4.14 0.75 -16.18
C VAL A 65 5.24 0.20 -17.08
N ALA A 66 5.50 -1.12 -17.06
CA ALA A 66 6.47 -1.74 -17.97
C ALA A 66 6.09 -1.54 -19.45
N LEU A 67 4.79 -1.75 -19.79
CA LEU A 67 4.29 -1.56 -21.14
C LEU A 67 4.32 -0.08 -21.57
N SER A 68 3.84 0.82 -20.70
CA SER A 68 3.80 2.26 -21.01
C SER A 68 5.20 2.82 -21.24
N ARG A 69 6.18 2.41 -20.43
CA ARG A 69 7.58 2.79 -20.57
C ARG A 69 8.15 2.35 -21.92
N LEU A 70 7.94 1.08 -22.31
CA LEU A 70 8.44 0.58 -23.60
C LEU A 70 7.78 1.26 -24.80
N LEU A 71 6.50 1.67 -24.67
CA LEU A 71 5.79 2.42 -25.72
C LEU A 71 6.25 3.88 -25.79
N SER A 72 6.57 4.53 -24.66
CA SER A 72 7.00 5.94 -24.63
C SER A 72 8.48 6.11 -25.00
N GLU A 73 9.38 5.27 -24.53
CA GLU A 73 10.83 5.34 -24.84
C GLU A 73 11.12 5.21 -26.34
N ARG A 74 10.24 4.57 -27.08
CA ARG A 74 10.39 4.34 -28.52
C ARG A 74 9.42 5.19 -29.37
N SER A 75 8.73 6.17 -28.78
CA SER A 75 7.66 6.91 -29.49
C SER A 75 8.15 7.76 -30.66
N GLU A 76 9.39 8.30 -30.59
CA GLU A 76 10.00 9.08 -31.67
C GLU A 76 10.64 8.15 -32.70
N GLY A 77 9.84 7.65 -33.67
CA GLY A 77 10.33 6.85 -34.80
C GLY A 77 9.81 5.42 -34.90
N LEU A 78 8.99 4.93 -33.96
CA LEU A 78 8.34 3.62 -34.08
C LEU A 78 7.33 3.59 -35.24
N LEU A 79 7.55 2.67 -36.16
CA LEU A 79 6.54 2.28 -37.16
C LEU A 79 5.30 1.70 -36.43
N GLU A 80 4.09 1.92 -36.98
CA GLU A 80 2.84 1.37 -36.41
C GLU A 80 2.90 -0.16 -36.19
N LYS A 81 3.63 -0.86 -37.05
CA LYS A 81 3.86 -2.30 -36.98
C LYS A 81 4.65 -2.72 -35.73
N GLU A 82 5.62 -1.92 -35.30
CA GLU A 82 6.44 -2.20 -34.11
C GLU A 82 5.62 -1.97 -32.84
N ARG A 83 4.81 -0.90 -32.78
CA ARG A 83 3.86 -0.65 -31.69
C ARG A 83 2.87 -1.82 -31.57
N GLY A 84 2.33 -2.30 -32.70
CA GLY A 84 1.46 -3.46 -32.74
C GLY A 84 2.14 -4.73 -32.21
N THR A 85 3.41 -4.94 -32.54
CA THR A 85 4.21 -6.07 -32.04
C THR A 85 4.37 -6.01 -30.51
N ILE A 86 4.68 -4.84 -29.94
CA ILE A 86 4.82 -4.63 -28.49
C ILE A 86 3.49 -4.93 -27.79
N ILE A 87 2.38 -4.33 -28.26
CA ILE A 87 1.06 -4.51 -27.66
C ILE A 87 0.62 -5.97 -27.70
N ARG A 88 0.77 -6.66 -28.84
CA ARG A 88 0.43 -8.09 -28.96
C ARG A 88 1.32 -8.97 -28.09
N SER A 89 2.61 -8.66 -27.99
CA SER A 89 3.52 -9.37 -27.09
C SER A 89 3.10 -9.21 -25.63
N ALA A 90 2.64 -8.02 -25.23
CA ALA A 90 2.07 -7.78 -23.91
C ALA A 90 0.79 -8.60 -23.68
N PHE A 91 -0.16 -8.58 -24.63
CA PHE A 91 -1.39 -9.38 -24.54
C PHE A 91 -1.08 -10.87 -24.38
N THR A 92 -0.27 -11.44 -25.27
CA THR A 92 0.05 -12.88 -25.23
C THR A 92 0.77 -13.27 -23.95
N ALA A 93 1.76 -12.48 -23.52
CA ALA A 93 2.55 -12.78 -22.33
C ALA A 93 1.74 -12.63 -21.04
N PHE A 94 0.95 -11.55 -20.91
CA PHE A 94 0.16 -11.30 -19.70
C PHE A 94 -1.04 -12.24 -19.58
N ILE A 95 -1.71 -12.58 -20.71
CA ILE A 95 -2.79 -13.58 -20.71
C ILE A 95 -2.23 -14.95 -20.35
N ALA A 96 -1.09 -15.36 -20.90
CA ALA A 96 -0.47 -16.63 -20.54
C ALA A 96 -0.11 -16.70 -19.04
N ALA A 97 0.47 -15.63 -18.48
CA ALA A 97 0.78 -15.54 -17.06
C ALA A 97 -0.49 -15.54 -16.19
N GLY A 98 -1.50 -14.75 -16.55
CA GLY A 98 -2.77 -14.70 -15.82
C GLY A 98 -3.52 -16.03 -15.85
N LEU A 99 -3.58 -16.69 -17.01
CA LEU A 99 -4.21 -18.02 -17.14
C LEU A 99 -3.45 -19.07 -16.31
N LEU A 100 -2.13 -19.06 -16.34
CA LEU A 100 -1.32 -19.96 -15.50
C LEU A 100 -1.63 -19.78 -14.02
N LEU A 101 -1.67 -18.53 -13.53
CA LEU A 101 -1.97 -18.22 -12.14
C LEU A 101 -3.43 -18.57 -11.77
N PHE A 102 -4.37 -18.33 -12.68
CA PHE A 102 -5.77 -18.76 -12.51
C PHE A 102 -5.85 -20.27 -12.36
N LEU A 103 -5.29 -21.05 -13.31
CA LEU A 103 -5.34 -22.51 -13.28
C LEU A 103 -4.67 -23.06 -12.01
N LEU A 104 -3.51 -22.51 -11.64
CA LEU A 104 -2.80 -22.92 -10.43
C LEU A 104 -3.65 -22.67 -9.17
N LEU A 105 -4.17 -21.46 -8.99
CA LEU A 105 -4.96 -21.14 -7.81
C LEU A 105 -6.30 -21.88 -7.78
N PHE A 106 -6.97 -22.04 -8.93
CA PHE A 106 -8.27 -22.68 -9.00
C PHE A 106 -8.19 -24.19 -8.74
N PHE A 107 -7.30 -24.89 -9.45
CA PHE A 107 -7.20 -26.35 -9.34
C PHE A 107 -6.37 -26.81 -8.13
N ALA A 108 -5.38 -26.03 -7.69
CA ALA A 108 -4.62 -26.36 -6.48
C ALA A 108 -5.23 -25.77 -5.21
N SER A 109 -6.40 -25.13 -5.27
CA SER A 109 -7.06 -24.43 -4.14
C SER A 109 -7.18 -25.29 -2.88
N ALA A 110 -7.59 -26.56 -3.01
CA ALA A 110 -7.70 -27.47 -1.87
C ALA A 110 -6.35 -27.70 -1.18
N LYS A 111 -5.28 -27.89 -1.97
CA LYS A 111 -3.94 -28.11 -1.44
C LYS A 111 -3.37 -26.84 -0.83
N ILE A 112 -3.60 -25.67 -1.45
CA ILE A 112 -3.19 -24.38 -0.93
C ILE A 112 -3.91 -24.11 0.41
N ALA A 113 -5.23 -24.32 0.48
CA ALA A 113 -6.02 -24.18 1.69
C ALA A 113 -5.50 -25.07 2.84
N SER A 114 -5.16 -26.32 2.53
CA SER A 114 -4.54 -27.25 3.48
C SER A 114 -3.16 -26.74 3.95
N TRP A 115 -2.31 -26.22 3.06
CA TRP A 115 -1.03 -25.62 3.43
C TRP A 115 -1.17 -24.36 4.29
N MET A 116 -2.28 -23.63 4.15
CA MET A 116 -2.62 -22.48 4.98
C MET A 116 -3.23 -22.87 6.35
N GLY A 117 -3.38 -24.19 6.62
CA GLY A 117 -3.91 -24.73 7.88
C GLY A 117 -5.44 -24.69 8.00
N ASP A 118 -6.16 -24.35 6.93
CA ASP A 118 -7.62 -24.28 6.94
C ASP A 118 -8.24 -24.74 5.60
N PRO A 119 -8.67 -26.00 5.50
CA PRO A 119 -9.29 -26.54 4.28
C PRO A 119 -10.55 -25.77 3.81
N GLY A 120 -11.25 -25.08 4.72
CA GLY A 120 -12.42 -24.26 4.38
C GLY A 120 -12.13 -23.09 3.44
N LEU A 121 -10.86 -22.69 3.31
CA LEU A 121 -10.43 -21.62 2.41
C LEU A 121 -10.46 -21.99 0.92
N GLN A 122 -10.73 -23.26 0.56
CA GLN A 122 -10.76 -23.72 -0.83
C GLN A 122 -11.67 -22.85 -1.70
N LEU A 123 -12.92 -22.66 -1.31
CA LEU A 123 -13.90 -21.88 -2.08
C LEU A 123 -13.51 -20.39 -2.19
N PRO A 124 -13.09 -19.69 -1.11
CA PRO A 124 -12.54 -18.33 -1.18
C PRO A 124 -11.32 -18.20 -2.11
N ILE A 125 -10.40 -19.17 -2.14
CA ILE A 125 -9.23 -19.18 -3.04
C ILE A 125 -9.70 -19.31 -4.49
N GLN A 126 -10.63 -20.23 -4.79
CA GLN A 126 -11.20 -20.40 -6.14
C GLN A 126 -11.88 -19.10 -6.60
N ALA A 127 -12.70 -18.48 -5.76
CA ALA A 127 -13.35 -17.21 -6.07
C ALA A 127 -12.33 -16.09 -6.33
N THR A 128 -11.27 -16.02 -5.53
CA THR A 128 -10.18 -15.03 -5.71
C THR A 128 -9.42 -15.26 -7.02
N SER A 129 -9.26 -16.52 -7.47
CA SER A 129 -8.52 -16.83 -8.69
C SER A 129 -9.15 -16.21 -9.94
N LEU A 130 -10.47 -15.99 -9.96
CA LEU A 130 -11.19 -15.41 -11.10
C LEU A 130 -10.67 -14.04 -11.53
N ILE A 131 -10.05 -13.29 -10.62
CA ILE A 131 -9.48 -11.97 -10.95
C ILE A 131 -8.35 -12.08 -11.97
N TYR A 132 -7.60 -13.17 -11.96
CA TYR A 132 -6.47 -13.39 -12.88
C TYR A 132 -6.91 -13.56 -14.34
N LEU A 133 -8.20 -13.78 -14.60
CA LEU A 133 -8.76 -13.78 -15.96
C LEU A 133 -8.95 -12.35 -16.51
N THR A 134 -9.17 -11.36 -15.66
CA THR A 134 -9.41 -9.97 -16.08
C THR A 134 -8.17 -9.08 -15.99
N VAL A 135 -7.28 -9.32 -15.02
CA VAL A 135 -6.06 -8.55 -14.77
C VAL A 135 -5.16 -8.38 -16.00
N PRO A 136 -4.90 -9.39 -16.84
CA PRO A 136 -4.08 -9.22 -18.05
C PRO A 136 -4.62 -8.15 -19.00
N PHE A 137 -5.92 -8.15 -19.23
CA PHE A 137 -6.58 -7.19 -20.11
C PHE A 137 -6.54 -5.78 -19.51
N VAL A 138 -6.88 -5.66 -18.21
CA VAL A 138 -6.81 -4.39 -17.48
C VAL A 138 -5.40 -3.80 -17.56
N ALA A 139 -4.37 -4.63 -17.33
CA ALA A 139 -2.97 -4.21 -17.36
C ALA A 139 -2.55 -3.71 -18.76
N VAL A 140 -2.93 -4.41 -19.82
CA VAL A 140 -2.58 -4.00 -21.18
C VAL A 140 -3.27 -2.70 -21.57
N PHE A 141 -4.60 -2.58 -21.34
CA PHE A 141 -5.31 -1.35 -21.67
C PHE A 141 -4.80 -0.15 -20.87
N ARG A 142 -4.54 -0.30 -19.57
CA ARG A 142 -3.92 0.76 -18.76
C ARG A 142 -2.54 1.13 -19.29
N GLY A 143 -1.71 0.15 -19.62
CA GLY A 143 -0.38 0.37 -20.20
C GLY A 143 -0.42 1.10 -21.54
N ILE A 144 -1.38 0.75 -22.41
CA ILE A 144 -1.60 1.46 -23.68
C ILE A 144 -1.98 2.92 -23.40
N PHE A 145 -3.00 3.18 -22.58
CA PHE A 145 -3.44 4.54 -22.30
C PHE A 145 -2.35 5.39 -21.65
N GLN A 146 -1.61 4.83 -20.69
CA GLN A 146 -0.49 5.50 -20.03
C GLN A 146 0.66 5.77 -21.01
N GLY A 147 1.01 4.83 -21.88
CA GLY A 147 2.06 4.97 -22.89
C GLY A 147 1.75 6.06 -23.94
N PHE A 148 0.47 6.39 -24.12
CA PHE A 148 0.01 7.51 -24.96
C PHE A 148 -0.39 8.75 -24.15
N GLU A 149 0.09 8.88 -22.91
CA GLU A 149 -0.15 10.03 -22.03
C GLU A 149 -1.65 10.28 -21.70
N GLN A 150 -2.51 9.29 -21.92
CA GLN A 150 -3.94 9.37 -21.65
C GLN A 150 -4.26 8.79 -20.27
N MET A 151 -4.15 9.60 -19.22
CA MET A 151 -4.34 9.15 -17.84
C MET A 151 -5.81 9.02 -17.42
N LYS A 152 -6.74 9.74 -18.09
CA LYS A 152 -8.18 9.73 -17.76
C LYS A 152 -8.80 8.32 -17.75
N PRO A 153 -8.64 7.48 -18.81
CA PRO A 153 -9.23 6.14 -18.81
C PRO A 153 -8.71 5.28 -17.66
N THR A 154 -7.42 5.36 -17.35
CA THR A 154 -6.81 4.65 -16.23
C THR A 154 -7.40 5.09 -14.90
N ALA A 155 -7.52 6.40 -14.65
CA ALA A 155 -8.08 6.96 -13.42
C ALA A 155 -9.54 6.52 -13.21
N PHE A 156 -10.39 6.69 -14.22
CA PHE A 156 -11.80 6.29 -14.14
C PHE A 156 -11.97 4.77 -13.97
N SER A 157 -11.16 3.96 -14.66
CA SER A 157 -11.21 2.51 -14.50
C SER A 157 -10.87 2.06 -13.08
N GLN A 158 -9.89 2.71 -12.44
CA GLN A 158 -9.49 2.40 -11.06
C GLN A 158 -10.59 2.75 -10.05
N VAL A 159 -11.20 3.92 -10.21
CA VAL A 159 -12.29 4.36 -9.32
C VAL A 159 -13.52 3.47 -9.49
N ALA A 160 -13.92 3.17 -10.74
CA ALA A 160 -15.04 2.28 -11.03
C ALA A 160 -14.80 0.86 -10.49
N GLU A 161 -13.63 0.29 -10.75
CA GLU A 161 -13.20 -1.01 -10.21
C GLU A 161 -13.37 -1.05 -8.69
N GLN A 162 -12.81 -0.05 -7.99
CA GLN A 162 -12.81 -0.03 -6.55
C GLN A 162 -14.20 0.20 -5.96
N PHE A 163 -15.00 1.08 -6.57
CA PHE A 163 -16.36 1.35 -6.12
C PHE A 163 -17.25 0.11 -6.24
N ILE A 164 -17.27 -0.52 -7.41
CA ILE A 164 -18.04 -1.76 -7.65
C ILE A 164 -17.54 -2.89 -6.76
N ARG A 165 -16.23 -3.04 -6.61
CA ARG A 165 -15.62 -4.03 -5.72
C ARG A 165 -16.12 -3.87 -4.29
N VAL A 166 -16.05 -2.66 -3.74
CA VAL A 166 -16.47 -2.38 -2.36
C VAL A 166 -17.96 -2.65 -2.19
N ALA A 167 -18.78 -2.19 -3.13
CA ALA A 167 -20.23 -2.43 -3.11
C ALA A 167 -20.54 -3.95 -3.13
N CYS A 168 -19.87 -4.72 -3.99
CA CYS A 168 -20.05 -6.17 -4.06
C CYS A 168 -19.55 -6.88 -2.79
N ILE A 169 -18.38 -6.50 -2.26
CA ILE A 169 -17.84 -7.09 -1.02
C ILE A 169 -18.85 -6.94 0.12
N ILE A 170 -19.31 -5.72 0.38
CA ILE A 170 -20.27 -5.44 1.44
C ILE A 170 -21.62 -6.09 1.14
N GLY A 171 -22.15 -5.93 -0.08
CA GLY A 171 -23.45 -6.46 -0.47
C GLY A 171 -23.52 -7.98 -0.40
N PHE A 172 -22.56 -8.69 -0.97
CA PHE A 172 -22.54 -10.17 -0.90
C PHE A 172 -22.33 -10.68 0.52
N SER A 173 -21.45 -10.04 1.30
CA SER A 173 -21.22 -10.47 2.68
C SER A 173 -22.44 -10.27 3.54
N TYR A 174 -23.10 -9.12 3.43
CA TYR A 174 -24.36 -8.86 4.14
C TYR A 174 -25.45 -9.85 3.72
N TYR A 175 -25.62 -10.08 2.41
CA TYR A 175 -26.58 -11.04 1.88
C TYR A 175 -26.38 -12.46 2.43
N PHE A 176 -25.16 -12.98 2.32
CA PHE A 176 -24.88 -14.37 2.76
C PHE A 176 -25.00 -14.53 4.27
N ILE A 177 -24.48 -13.60 5.07
CA ILE A 177 -24.56 -13.69 6.53
C ILE A 177 -26.00 -13.54 7.01
N SER A 178 -26.79 -12.61 6.47
CA SER A 178 -28.19 -12.39 6.86
C SER A 178 -29.11 -13.57 6.51
N HIS A 179 -28.73 -14.38 5.49
CA HIS A 179 -29.46 -15.61 5.14
C HIS A 179 -28.91 -16.87 5.79
N GLY A 180 -28.02 -16.74 6.82
CA GLY A 180 -27.53 -17.86 7.59
C GLY A 180 -26.46 -18.72 6.90
N TYR A 181 -25.87 -18.26 5.80
CA TYR A 181 -24.75 -18.95 5.19
C TYR A 181 -23.49 -18.84 6.06
N ASN A 182 -22.60 -19.83 5.93
CA ASN A 182 -21.36 -19.82 6.70
C ASN A 182 -20.37 -18.72 6.20
N VAL A 183 -19.41 -18.37 7.05
CA VAL A 183 -18.42 -17.31 6.79
C VAL A 183 -17.52 -17.58 5.58
N TYR A 184 -17.34 -18.83 5.17
CA TYR A 184 -16.54 -19.17 3.97
C TYR A 184 -17.27 -18.84 2.67
N ILE A 185 -18.60 -19.03 2.65
CA ILE A 185 -19.44 -18.64 1.51
C ILE A 185 -19.47 -17.10 1.42
N ALA A 186 -19.60 -16.42 2.57
CA ALA A 186 -19.54 -14.95 2.60
C ALA A 186 -18.17 -14.43 2.13
N GLY A 187 -17.07 -15.07 2.57
CA GLY A 187 -15.72 -14.74 2.13
C GLY A 187 -15.46 -15.02 0.65
N ALA A 188 -16.02 -16.11 0.13
CA ALA A 188 -15.97 -16.41 -1.30
C ALA A 188 -16.77 -15.37 -2.13
N GLY A 189 -17.96 -14.98 -1.66
CA GLY A 189 -18.75 -13.90 -2.26
C GLY A 189 -17.99 -12.57 -2.28
N ALA A 190 -17.36 -12.19 -1.17
CA ALA A 190 -16.51 -11.01 -1.08
C ALA A 190 -15.33 -11.07 -2.08
N SER A 191 -14.71 -12.25 -2.21
CA SER A 191 -13.62 -12.46 -3.17
C SER A 191 -14.11 -12.40 -4.62
N ALA A 192 -15.26 -12.99 -4.93
CA ALA A 192 -15.90 -12.87 -6.24
C ALA A 192 -16.27 -11.41 -6.57
N GLY A 193 -16.69 -10.63 -5.57
CA GLY A 193 -16.91 -9.19 -5.70
C GLY A 193 -15.68 -8.43 -6.19
N SER A 194 -14.47 -8.90 -5.83
CA SER A 194 -13.22 -8.32 -6.35
C SER A 194 -13.02 -8.61 -7.84
N ALA A 195 -13.41 -9.79 -8.32
CA ALA A 195 -13.37 -10.12 -9.75
C ALA A 195 -14.42 -9.30 -10.55
N VAL A 196 -15.62 -9.13 -10.00
CA VAL A 196 -16.68 -8.26 -10.58
C VAL A 196 -16.19 -6.81 -10.69
N GLY A 197 -15.54 -6.27 -9.64
CA GLY A 197 -14.92 -4.95 -9.67
C GLY A 197 -13.87 -4.82 -10.78
N SER A 198 -12.97 -5.81 -10.90
CA SER A 198 -11.95 -5.83 -11.97
C SER A 198 -12.59 -5.86 -13.36
N PHE A 199 -13.64 -6.63 -13.54
CA PHE A 199 -14.41 -6.65 -14.79
C PHE A 199 -15.05 -5.30 -15.10
N ALA A 200 -15.62 -4.62 -14.12
CA ALA A 200 -16.17 -3.28 -14.29
C ALA A 200 -15.09 -2.27 -14.72
N GLY A 201 -13.90 -2.33 -14.09
CA GLY A 201 -12.73 -1.55 -14.52
C GLY A 201 -12.32 -1.82 -15.96
N LEU A 202 -12.34 -3.10 -16.37
CA LEU A 202 -12.08 -3.51 -17.76
C LEU A 202 -13.12 -2.93 -18.72
N LEU A 203 -14.41 -3.00 -18.40
CA LEU A 203 -15.47 -2.43 -19.24
C LEU A 203 -15.26 -0.93 -19.48
N VAL A 204 -14.90 -0.17 -18.45
CA VAL A 204 -14.58 1.26 -18.59
C VAL A 204 -13.44 1.45 -19.59
N LEU A 205 -12.35 0.69 -19.48
CA LEU A 205 -11.21 0.77 -20.40
C LEU A 205 -11.58 0.43 -21.83
N VAL A 206 -12.37 -0.61 -22.03
CA VAL A 206 -12.85 -1.06 -23.34
C VAL A 206 -13.75 0.01 -23.97
N LEU A 207 -14.67 0.61 -23.21
CA LEU A 207 -15.52 1.71 -23.69
C LEU A 207 -14.71 2.93 -24.13
N TYR A 208 -13.69 3.31 -23.35
CA TYR A 208 -12.77 4.38 -23.75
C TYR A 208 -11.96 4.03 -24.99
N PHE A 209 -11.55 2.77 -25.13
CA PHE A 209 -10.82 2.29 -26.31
C PHE A 209 -11.66 2.37 -27.56
N TYR A 210 -12.91 1.92 -27.52
CA TYR A 210 -13.83 2.01 -28.67
C TYR A 210 -14.15 3.45 -29.05
N ARG A 211 -14.34 4.34 -28.08
CA ARG A 211 -14.62 5.77 -28.33
C ARG A 211 -13.44 6.55 -28.87
N SER A 212 -12.21 6.07 -28.72
CA SER A 212 -11.01 6.82 -29.15
C SER A 212 -10.68 6.70 -30.64
N GLY A 213 -11.57 6.13 -31.46
CA GLY A 213 -11.53 6.16 -32.92
C GLY A 213 -10.67 5.09 -33.60
N SER A 214 -10.79 4.96 -34.93
CA SER A 214 -10.21 3.87 -35.74
C SER A 214 -8.67 3.84 -35.78
N ARG A 215 -7.98 4.95 -35.52
CA ARG A 215 -6.50 4.98 -35.47
C ARG A 215 -5.88 4.02 -34.48
N LYS A 216 -6.54 3.74 -33.35
CA LYS A 216 -6.04 2.82 -32.32
C LYS A 216 -6.31 1.35 -32.65
N LYS A 217 -7.30 1.07 -33.51
CA LYS A 217 -7.59 -0.32 -33.96
C LYS A 217 -6.48 -0.88 -34.83
N SER A 218 -5.77 -0.04 -35.59
CA SER A 218 -4.66 -0.47 -36.44
C SER A 218 -3.46 -1.00 -35.64
N TRP A 219 -3.30 -0.59 -34.40
CA TRP A 219 -2.19 -1.04 -33.55
C TRP A 219 -2.28 -2.51 -33.11
N ILE A 220 -3.49 -3.07 -33.12
CA ILE A 220 -3.72 -4.47 -32.73
C ILE A 220 -3.70 -5.39 -33.96
N VAL A 221 -3.94 -4.89 -35.17
CA VAL A 221 -4.09 -5.68 -36.38
C VAL A 221 -2.76 -5.82 -37.13
N GLY A 222 -2.43 -7.03 -37.57
CA GLY A 222 -1.36 -7.27 -38.55
C GLY A 222 0.05 -7.55 -38.02
N SER A 223 0.31 -7.41 -36.69
CA SER A 223 1.65 -7.63 -36.14
C SER A 223 1.79 -9.01 -35.49
N LYS A 224 2.98 -9.64 -35.57
CA LYS A 224 3.25 -10.91 -34.88
C LYS A 224 3.80 -10.63 -33.47
N PRO A 225 3.37 -11.38 -32.42
CA PRO A 225 3.94 -11.22 -31.08
C PRO A 225 5.39 -11.72 -31.05
N SER A 226 6.24 -11.06 -30.26
CA SER A 226 7.63 -11.45 -30.01
C SER A 226 7.78 -12.00 -28.60
N ARG A 227 8.26 -13.25 -28.48
CA ARG A 227 8.53 -13.88 -27.18
C ARG A 227 9.55 -13.10 -26.37
N LYS A 228 10.58 -12.52 -27.03
CA LYS A 228 11.61 -11.70 -26.37
C LYS A 228 11.01 -10.46 -25.70
N ILE A 229 10.14 -9.74 -26.43
CA ILE A 229 9.45 -8.55 -25.89
C ILE A 229 8.48 -8.95 -24.77
N GLY A 230 7.73 -10.04 -24.95
CA GLY A 230 6.84 -10.57 -23.92
C GLY A 230 7.57 -10.90 -22.61
N PHE A 231 8.71 -11.61 -22.69
CA PHE A 231 9.53 -11.92 -21.53
C PHE A 231 10.14 -10.66 -20.87
N GLN A 232 10.59 -9.71 -21.68
CA GLN A 232 11.09 -8.41 -21.18
C GLN A 232 10.00 -7.64 -20.40
N LEU A 233 8.77 -7.62 -20.91
CA LEU A 233 7.64 -6.98 -20.24
C LEU A 233 7.24 -7.69 -18.95
N LEU A 234 7.20 -9.03 -18.95
CA LEU A 234 6.91 -9.82 -17.75
C LEU A 234 7.96 -9.59 -16.67
N SER A 235 9.25 -9.71 -17.02
CA SER A 235 10.35 -9.53 -16.03
C SER A 235 10.37 -8.11 -15.45
N ALA A 236 10.25 -7.08 -16.30
CA ALA A 236 10.20 -5.71 -15.85
C ALA A 236 8.96 -5.43 -14.97
N GLY A 237 7.79 -5.93 -15.37
CA GLY A 237 6.56 -5.80 -14.62
C GLY A 237 6.60 -6.51 -13.27
N LEU A 238 7.17 -7.71 -13.20
CA LEU A 238 7.39 -8.45 -11.95
C LEU A 238 8.33 -7.70 -11.00
N LEU A 239 9.46 -7.20 -11.49
CA LEU A 239 10.41 -6.42 -10.67
C LEU A 239 9.75 -5.17 -10.07
N LEU A 240 8.99 -4.42 -10.88
CA LEU A 240 8.28 -3.24 -10.41
C LEU A 240 7.19 -3.57 -9.40
N SER A 241 6.45 -4.67 -9.63
CA SER A 241 5.39 -5.10 -8.70
C SER A 241 5.97 -5.58 -7.37
N LEU A 242 6.97 -6.47 -7.38
CA LEU A 242 7.56 -7.05 -6.17
C LEU A 242 8.08 -5.97 -5.22
N SER A 243 8.75 -4.94 -5.74
CA SER A 243 9.28 -3.85 -4.92
C SER A 243 8.20 -3.02 -4.20
N SER A 244 6.96 -3.05 -4.67
CA SER A 244 5.84 -2.33 -4.06
C SER A 244 4.97 -3.18 -3.13
N MET A 245 5.20 -4.49 -3.07
CA MET A 245 4.31 -5.46 -2.40
C MET A 245 4.73 -5.87 -0.98
N ILE A 246 5.64 -5.13 -0.31
CA ILE A 246 6.22 -5.57 0.97
C ILE A 246 5.16 -6.01 2.00
N LEU A 247 4.11 -5.23 2.22
CA LEU A 247 3.04 -5.59 3.16
C LEU A 247 2.23 -6.81 2.69
N LEU A 248 2.03 -6.96 1.38
CA LEU A 248 1.33 -8.13 0.82
C LEU A 248 2.14 -9.41 0.98
N LEU A 249 3.46 -9.33 0.82
CA LEU A 249 4.35 -10.48 1.04
C LEU A 249 4.40 -10.86 2.51
N PHE A 250 4.39 -9.90 3.44
CA PHE A 250 4.28 -10.19 4.87
C PHE A 250 2.95 -10.87 5.21
N GLN A 251 1.83 -10.37 4.65
CA GLN A 251 0.53 -11.02 4.79
C GLN A 251 0.51 -12.44 4.18
N LEU A 252 1.19 -12.65 3.06
CA LEU A 252 1.34 -13.98 2.46
C LEU A 252 2.12 -14.93 3.37
N ALA A 253 3.22 -14.47 3.97
CA ALA A 253 3.95 -15.25 4.96
C ALA A 253 3.06 -15.63 6.17
N ASP A 254 2.30 -14.66 6.70
CA ASP A 254 1.36 -14.91 7.78
C ASP A 254 0.24 -15.88 7.37
N ALA A 255 -0.24 -15.79 6.13
CA ALA A 255 -1.29 -16.67 5.63
C ALA A 255 -0.88 -18.15 5.63
N PHE A 256 0.39 -18.47 5.42
CA PHE A 256 0.90 -19.85 5.43
C PHE A 256 1.46 -20.31 6.79
N THR A 257 1.79 -19.38 7.69
CA THR A 257 2.47 -19.74 8.94
C THR A 257 1.59 -19.59 10.17
N PHE A 258 0.76 -18.55 10.24
CA PHE A 258 0.10 -18.11 11.47
C PHE A 258 -0.83 -19.19 12.08
N VAL A 259 -1.81 -19.67 11.31
CA VAL A 259 -2.77 -20.68 11.78
C VAL A 259 -2.08 -22.00 12.06
N ASN A 260 -1.16 -22.43 11.18
CA ASN A 260 -0.41 -23.66 11.35
C ASN A 260 0.42 -23.68 12.64
N LEU A 261 1.15 -22.57 12.92
CA LEU A 261 2.00 -22.50 14.12
C LEU A 261 1.17 -22.44 15.41
N LEU A 262 0.02 -21.76 15.41
CA LEU A 262 -0.89 -21.77 16.56
C LEU A 262 -1.46 -23.17 16.83
N GLN A 263 -1.87 -23.88 15.78
CA GLN A 263 -2.35 -25.26 15.93
C GLN A 263 -1.27 -26.22 16.44
N GLN A 264 -0.03 -26.08 15.96
CA GLN A 264 1.12 -26.84 16.48
C GLN A 264 1.38 -26.58 17.96
N ASN A 265 1.04 -25.39 18.45
CA ASN A 265 1.10 -25.02 19.88
C ASN A 265 -0.15 -25.40 20.68
N GLY A 266 -1.05 -26.22 20.13
CA GLY A 266 -2.22 -26.73 20.83
C GLY A 266 -3.44 -25.80 20.79
N VAL A 267 -3.40 -24.68 20.06
CA VAL A 267 -4.57 -23.81 19.89
C VAL A 267 -5.56 -24.46 18.93
N THR A 268 -6.84 -24.46 19.27
CA THR A 268 -7.89 -25.02 18.40
C THR A 268 -8.00 -24.23 17.10
N LEU A 269 -8.43 -24.88 16.02
CA LEU A 269 -8.58 -24.22 14.72
C LEU A 269 -9.56 -23.02 14.80
N GLY A 270 -10.66 -23.15 15.56
CA GLY A 270 -11.63 -22.06 15.74
C GLY A 270 -11.02 -20.83 16.41
N GLU A 271 -10.26 -21.04 17.47
CA GLU A 271 -9.56 -19.98 18.19
C GLU A 271 -8.43 -19.37 17.34
N ALA A 272 -7.64 -20.18 16.63
CA ALA A 272 -6.59 -19.71 15.74
C ALA A 272 -7.13 -18.80 14.62
N ARG A 273 -8.31 -19.11 14.07
CA ARG A 273 -9.01 -18.25 13.09
C ARG A 273 -9.43 -16.92 13.70
N SER A 274 -9.99 -16.94 14.91
CA SER A 274 -10.40 -15.71 15.63
C SER A 274 -9.19 -14.83 15.92
N LEU A 275 -8.11 -15.40 16.49
CA LEU A 275 -6.86 -14.70 16.79
C LEU A 275 -6.23 -14.09 15.53
N LYS A 276 -6.24 -14.83 14.41
CA LYS A 276 -5.75 -14.30 13.13
C LYS A 276 -6.63 -13.16 12.62
N GLY A 277 -7.95 -13.26 12.75
CA GLY A 277 -8.88 -12.19 12.39
C GLY A 277 -8.64 -10.91 13.20
N ILE A 278 -8.40 -11.05 14.51
CA ILE A 278 -8.04 -9.95 15.41
C ILE A 278 -6.70 -9.31 14.99
N PHE A 279 -5.69 -10.15 14.76
CA PHE A 279 -4.38 -9.68 14.27
C PHE A 279 -4.48 -8.91 12.95
N ASP A 280 -5.31 -9.37 12.04
CA ASP A 280 -5.50 -8.74 10.72
C ASP A 280 -6.21 -7.38 10.76
N ARG A 281 -6.85 -6.99 11.89
CA ARG A 281 -7.37 -5.63 12.12
C ARG A 281 -6.29 -4.56 12.01
N ALA A 282 -5.01 -4.92 12.23
CA ALA A 282 -3.89 -4.02 12.01
C ALA A 282 -3.73 -3.60 10.55
N GLN A 283 -4.09 -4.43 9.58
CA GLN A 283 -3.79 -4.20 8.16
C GLN A 283 -4.37 -2.88 7.60
N PRO A 284 -5.66 -2.52 7.81
CA PRO A 284 -6.17 -1.22 7.41
C PRO A 284 -5.42 -0.05 8.08
N LEU A 285 -5.03 -0.19 9.35
CA LEU A 285 -4.31 0.86 10.09
C LEU A 285 -2.90 1.07 9.54
N LEU A 286 -2.16 -0.01 9.27
CA LEU A 286 -0.84 0.05 8.64
C LEU A 286 -0.90 0.68 7.24
N GLN A 287 -1.92 0.32 6.46
CA GLN A 287 -2.11 0.91 5.13
C GLN A 287 -2.41 2.40 5.19
N LEU A 288 -3.26 2.85 6.12
CA LEU A 288 -3.51 4.28 6.35
C LEU A 288 -2.25 5.02 6.78
N GLY A 289 -1.51 4.47 7.74
CA GLY A 289 -0.27 5.07 8.23
C GLY A 289 0.78 5.28 7.14
N THR A 290 0.81 4.41 6.12
CA THR A 290 1.78 4.48 5.01
C THR A 290 1.32 5.30 3.80
N VAL A 291 0.07 5.83 3.79
CA VAL A 291 -0.47 6.61 2.65
C VAL A 291 0.39 7.83 2.32
N ILE A 292 0.79 8.58 3.34
CA ILE A 292 1.58 9.81 3.16
C ILE A 292 2.97 9.46 2.62
N ALA A 293 3.59 8.39 3.09
CA ALA A 293 4.86 7.90 2.57
C ALA A 293 4.78 7.56 1.07
N THR A 294 3.70 6.92 0.64
CA THR A 294 3.46 6.64 -0.77
C THR A 294 3.36 7.94 -1.61
N SER A 295 2.69 8.96 -1.06
CA SER A 295 2.54 10.26 -1.73
C SER A 295 3.89 10.98 -1.86
N ILE A 296 4.72 10.95 -0.81
CA ILE A 296 6.09 11.48 -0.84
C ILE A 296 6.93 10.73 -1.89
N SER A 297 6.86 9.40 -1.90
CA SER A 297 7.56 8.56 -2.87
C SER A 297 7.18 8.94 -4.31
N LEU A 298 5.89 9.03 -4.63
CA LEU A 298 5.41 9.40 -5.96
C LEU A 298 5.88 10.79 -6.41
N ALA A 299 5.97 11.76 -5.51
CA ALA A 299 6.49 13.09 -5.82
C ALA A 299 8.02 13.11 -5.98
N ALA A 300 8.74 12.28 -5.24
CA ALA A 300 10.20 12.23 -5.25
C ALA A 300 10.76 11.52 -6.50
N VAL A 301 10.08 10.50 -7.04
CA VAL A 301 10.51 9.72 -8.21
C VAL A 301 10.85 10.61 -9.42
N PRO A 302 9.93 11.45 -9.95
CA PRO A 302 10.26 12.29 -11.11
C PRO A 302 11.31 13.35 -10.77
N ALA A 303 11.32 13.86 -9.55
CA ALA A 303 12.29 14.89 -9.13
C ALA A 303 13.73 14.36 -9.12
N VAL A 304 13.93 13.14 -8.57
CA VAL A 304 15.26 12.51 -8.53
C VAL A 304 15.70 12.03 -9.93
N ALA A 305 14.76 11.52 -10.73
CA ALA A 305 15.04 11.12 -12.10
C ALA A 305 15.54 12.32 -12.95
N ALA A 306 14.87 13.46 -12.86
CA ALA A 306 15.28 14.70 -13.54
C ALA A 306 16.65 15.21 -13.06
N ALA A 307 16.94 15.12 -11.76
CA ALA A 307 18.26 15.48 -11.22
C ALA A 307 19.37 14.55 -11.71
N LYS A 308 19.07 13.22 -11.82
CA LYS A 308 20.02 12.23 -12.35
C LYS A 308 20.38 12.49 -13.82
N VAL A 309 19.39 12.80 -14.66
CA VAL A 309 19.63 13.14 -16.09
C VAL A 309 20.56 14.36 -16.20
N ARG A 310 20.46 15.33 -15.29
CA ARG A 310 21.30 16.52 -15.24
C ARG A 310 22.66 16.30 -14.53
N LEU A 311 22.94 15.09 -14.04
CA LEU A 311 24.14 14.75 -13.26
C LEU A 311 24.32 15.66 -12.02
N ASP A 312 23.23 16.19 -11.46
CA ASP A 312 23.22 17.09 -10.30
C ASP A 312 23.17 16.29 -8.99
N SER A 313 24.35 15.83 -8.56
CA SER A 313 24.50 15.04 -7.34
C SER A 313 24.04 15.79 -6.07
N ALA A 314 24.29 17.10 -5.99
CA ALA A 314 23.88 17.90 -4.84
C ALA A 314 22.35 17.98 -4.73
N ARG A 315 21.67 18.10 -5.86
CA ARG A 315 20.21 18.08 -5.91
C ARG A 315 19.64 16.71 -5.56
N ILE A 316 20.25 15.60 -6.00
CA ILE A 316 19.88 14.23 -5.61
C ILE A 316 19.96 14.09 -4.11
N GLN A 317 21.11 14.43 -3.48
CA GLN A 317 21.30 14.37 -2.03
C GLN A 317 20.25 15.19 -1.28
N LYS A 318 19.96 16.40 -1.76
CA LYS A 318 18.92 17.27 -1.15
C LYS A 318 17.53 16.67 -1.21
N ILE A 319 17.13 16.08 -2.36
CA ILE A 319 15.83 15.41 -2.52
C ILE A 319 15.76 14.20 -1.59
N CYS A 320 16.80 13.36 -1.54
CA CYS A 320 16.88 12.22 -0.63
C CYS A 320 16.74 12.67 0.83
N GLY A 321 17.52 13.68 1.26
CA GLY A 321 17.50 14.21 2.62
C GLY A 321 16.12 14.69 3.06
N ILE A 322 15.48 15.53 2.24
CA ILE A 322 14.15 16.07 2.55
C ILE A 322 13.11 14.94 2.61
N SER A 323 13.14 14.01 1.65
CA SER A 323 12.15 12.92 1.57
C SER A 323 12.29 11.94 2.74
N ILE A 324 13.50 11.52 3.08
CA ILE A 324 13.76 10.61 4.21
C ILE A 324 13.44 11.28 5.55
N LYS A 325 13.83 12.55 5.73
CA LYS A 325 13.50 13.32 6.94
C LYS A 325 11.98 13.46 7.12
N ALA A 326 11.27 13.84 6.06
CA ALA A 326 9.82 14.01 6.11
C ALA A 326 9.09 12.70 6.47
N VAL A 327 9.47 11.59 5.82
CA VAL A 327 8.83 10.30 6.09
C VAL A 327 9.21 9.73 7.45
N PHE A 328 10.41 10.03 7.97
CA PHE A 328 10.81 9.63 9.31
C PHE A 328 9.97 10.35 10.37
N ILE A 329 9.75 11.66 10.24
CA ILE A 329 8.90 12.43 11.15
C ILE A 329 7.47 11.89 11.14
N ILE A 330 6.88 11.74 9.95
CA ILE A 330 5.47 11.33 9.80
C ILE A 330 5.29 9.88 10.23
N GLY A 331 6.20 8.99 9.84
CA GLY A 331 6.15 7.58 10.20
C GLY A 331 6.31 7.36 11.71
N LEU A 332 7.25 8.08 12.35
CA LEU A 332 7.44 8.00 13.80
C LEU A 332 6.22 8.54 14.55
N ALA A 333 5.66 9.66 14.09
CA ALA A 333 4.45 10.22 14.68
C ALA A 333 3.25 9.28 14.54
N ALA A 334 3.06 8.68 13.37
CA ALA A 334 1.98 7.73 13.13
C ALA A 334 2.16 6.45 13.96
N SER A 335 3.37 5.89 14.05
CA SER A 335 3.67 4.72 14.87
C SER A 335 3.45 4.97 16.35
N ALA A 336 4.06 6.03 16.88
CA ALA A 336 3.98 6.37 18.30
C ALA A 336 2.57 6.84 18.70
N GLY A 337 1.92 7.63 17.85
CA GLY A 337 0.54 8.06 18.07
C GLY A 337 -0.44 6.89 18.08
N LEU A 338 -0.35 5.99 17.10
CA LEU A 338 -1.19 4.79 17.07
C LEU A 338 -1.00 3.92 18.32
N ALA A 339 0.23 3.71 18.77
CA ALA A 339 0.50 2.91 19.97
C ALA A 339 -0.19 3.47 21.23
N VAL A 340 -0.32 4.79 21.36
CA VAL A 340 -1.00 5.44 22.50
C VAL A 340 -2.52 5.28 22.44
N ILE A 341 -3.11 5.42 21.24
CA ILE A 341 -4.57 5.49 21.08
C ILE A 341 -5.17 4.20 20.51
N ILE A 342 -4.37 3.12 20.39
CA ILE A 342 -4.83 1.92 19.69
C ILE A 342 -6.07 1.29 20.34
N GLU A 343 -6.16 1.31 21.66
CA GLU A 343 -7.27 0.70 22.38
C GLU A 343 -8.61 1.37 22.07
N PRO A 344 -8.79 2.70 22.24
CA PRO A 344 -10.04 3.36 21.83
C PRO A 344 -10.25 3.30 20.30
N VAL A 345 -9.20 3.31 19.49
CA VAL A 345 -9.32 3.11 18.03
C VAL A 345 -9.86 1.73 17.71
N ASN A 346 -9.38 0.68 18.36
CA ASN A 346 -9.79 -0.70 18.14
C ASN A 346 -11.27 -0.89 18.56
N ARG A 347 -11.66 -0.36 19.74
CA ARG A 347 -13.07 -0.37 20.17
C ARG A 347 -13.96 0.44 19.24
N MET A 348 -13.55 1.64 18.83
CA MET A 348 -14.30 2.47 17.88
C MET A 348 -14.56 1.76 16.55
N LEU A 349 -13.54 1.11 15.98
CA LEU A 349 -13.60 0.53 14.63
C LEU A 349 -14.20 -0.90 14.65
N PHE A 350 -13.82 -1.71 15.62
CA PHE A 350 -14.07 -3.16 15.63
C PHE A 350 -14.87 -3.64 16.87
N GLU A 351 -15.37 -2.72 17.68
CA GLU A 351 -16.21 -3.01 18.86
C GLU A 351 -15.54 -3.89 19.94
N SER A 352 -14.21 -3.99 19.91
CA SER A 352 -13.43 -4.83 20.83
C SER A 352 -12.03 -4.25 21.01
N ALA A 353 -11.49 -4.33 22.23
CA ALA A 353 -10.11 -3.96 22.53
C ALA A 353 -9.10 -5.10 22.31
N GLU A 354 -9.59 -6.31 21.96
CA GLU A 354 -8.74 -7.49 21.78
C GLU A 354 -7.67 -7.27 20.71
N GLY A 355 -6.45 -7.73 20.98
CA GLY A 355 -5.32 -7.60 20.07
C GLY A 355 -4.71 -6.20 20.00
N SER A 356 -5.12 -5.26 20.87
CA SER A 356 -4.59 -3.89 20.84
C SER A 356 -3.08 -3.83 21.06
N LEU A 357 -2.51 -4.70 21.87
CA LEU A 357 -1.08 -4.74 22.12
C LEU A 357 -0.30 -5.24 20.89
N GLU A 358 -0.78 -6.30 20.24
CA GLU A 358 -0.23 -6.83 19.00
C GLU A 358 -0.29 -5.79 17.88
N ILE A 359 -1.39 -5.06 17.77
CA ILE A 359 -1.58 -3.99 16.79
C ILE A 359 -0.67 -2.80 17.11
N ALA A 360 -0.46 -2.46 18.39
CA ALA A 360 0.48 -1.41 18.80
C ALA A 360 1.91 -1.74 18.35
N VAL A 361 2.36 -2.97 18.60
CA VAL A 361 3.68 -3.44 18.14
C VAL A 361 3.77 -3.42 16.62
N LEU A 362 2.76 -3.96 15.92
CA LEU A 362 2.68 -3.87 14.45
C LEU A 362 2.71 -2.43 13.96
N GLY A 363 2.15 -1.48 14.69
CA GLY A 363 2.15 -0.05 14.39
C GLY A 363 3.56 0.53 14.25
N ILE A 364 4.58 -0.04 14.88
CA ILE A 364 5.98 0.35 14.72
C ILE A 364 6.43 0.16 13.26
N SER A 365 5.88 -0.83 12.57
CA SER A 365 6.19 -1.08 11.17
C SER A 365 5.70 0.04 10.22
N ILE A 366 4.80 0.92 10.65
CA ILE A 366 4.41 2.10 9.85
C ILE A 366 5.63 2.96 9.53
N LEU A 367 6.49 3.23 10.51
CA LEU A 367 7.73 3.99 10.31
C LEU A 367 8.65 3.29 9.33
N THR A 368 8.95 2.02 9.59
CA THR A 368 9.97 1.27 8.81
C THR A 368 9.50 0.96 7.39
N VAL A 369 8.23 0.58 7.21
CA VAL A 369 7.64 0.41 5.87
C VAL A 369 7.57 1.74 5.12
N SER A 370 7.28 2.86 5.80
CA SER A 370 7.28 4.19 5.18
C SER A 370 8.67 4.58 4.69
N LEU A 371 9.71 4.34 5.48
CA LEU A 371 11.11 4.53 5.07
C LEU A 371 11.47 3.65 3.88
N PHE A 372 11.07 2.38 3.91
CA PHE A 372 11.26 1.46 2.80
C PHE A 372 10.58 1.95 1.51
N LEU A 373 9.31 2.38 1.57
CA LEU A 373 8.55 2.83 0.39
C LEU A 373 9.17 4.07 -0.26
N VAL A 374 9.62 5.05 0.54
CA VAL A 374 10.23 6.27 0.01
C VAL A 374 11.61 5.99 -0.55
N SER A 375 12.45 5.23 0.16
CA SER A 375 13.78 4.83 -0.36
C SER A 375 13.68 3.98 -1.63
N THR A 376 12.68 3.10 -1.71
CA THR A 376 12.35 2.35 -2.94
C THR A 376 12.04 3.28 -4.10
N GLY A 377 11.16 4.28 -3.90
CA GLY A 377 10.83 5.25 -4.95
C GLY A 377 12.06 6.05 -5.42
N LEU A 378 12.91 6.50 -4.49
CA LEU A 378 14.15 7.20 -4.80
C LEU A 378 15.10 6.34 -5.63
N LEU A 379 15.33 5.08 -5.22
CA LEU A 379 16.17 4.14 -5.95
C LEU A 379 15.61 3.82 -7.35
N GLN A 380 14.29 3.59 -7.47
CA GLN A 380 13.63 3.36 -8.75
C GLN A 380 13.69 4.58 -9.67
N GLY A 381 13.50 5.79 -9.14
CA GLY A 381 13.64 7.03 -9.89
C GLY A 381 15.05 7.25 -10.43
N MET A 382 16.06 6.71 -9.75
CA MET A 382 17.44 6.68 -10.24
C MET A 382 17.75 5.50 -11.17
N GLY A 383 16.78 4.61 -11.46
CA GLY A 383 16.95 3.45 -12.32
C GLY A 383 17.49 2.20 -11.61
N TYR A 384 17.59 2.21 -10.28
CA TYR A 384 18.07 1.08 -9.47
C TYR A 384 16.89 0.21 -8.99
N SER A 385 16.09 -0.34 -9.91
CA SER A 385 14.90 -1.13 -9.55
C SER A 385 15.20 -2.49 -8.93
N THR A 386 16.39 -3.04 -9.12
CA THR A 386 16.77 -4.36 -8.59
C THR A 386 17.00 -4.36 -7.09
N TYR A 387 17.58 -3.29 -6.54
CA TYR A 387 17.90 -3.23 -5.10
C TYR A 387 16.68 -3.30 -4.19
N PRO A 388 15.57 -2.57 -4.44
CA PRO A 388 14.35 -2.72 -3.64
C PRO A 388 13.78 -4.14 -3.67
N VAL A 389 13.90 -4.86 -4.78
CA VAL A 389 13.46 -6.27 -4.87
C VAL A 389 14.32 -7.16 -3.98
N MET A 390 15.65 -6.97 -3.97
CA MET A 390 16.54 -7.69 -3.06
C MET A 390 16.19 -7.43 -1.59
N SER A 391 15.92 -6.16 -1.25
CA SER A 391 15.53 -5.77 0.12
C SER A 391 14.23 -6.40 0.56
N VAL A 392 13.21 -6.43 -0.31
CA VAL A 392 11.92 -7.09 -0.05
C VAL A 392 12.09 -8.60 0.10
N SER A 393 12.90 -9.22 -0.76
CA SER A 393 13.16 -10.67 -0.69
C SER A 393 13.85 -11.05 0.61
N ALA A 394 14.86 -10.28 1.02
CA ALA A 394 15.53 -10.48 2.30
C ALA A 394 14.54 -10.29 3.47
N ALA A 395 13.73 -9.25 3.44
CA ALA A 395 12.72 -9.01 4.45
C ALA A 395 11.65 -10.12 4.52
N PHE A 396 11.26 -10.70 3.39
CA PHE A 396 10.36 -11.84 3.36
C PHE A 396 10.96 -13.08 4.05
N ILE A 397 12.25 -13.35 3.82
CA ILE A 397 12.97 -14.43 4.51
C ILE A 397 13.00 -14.15 6.03
N VAL A 398 13.34 -12.92 6.43
CA VAL A 398 13.33 -12.52 7.86
C VAL A 398 11.94 -12.67 8.47
N LYS A 399 10.87 -12.30 7.73
CA LYS A 399 9.49 -12.45 8.20
C LYS A 399 9.13 -13.91 8.43
N VAL A 400 9.41 -14.79 7.48
CA VAL A 400 9.11 -16.24 7.61
C VAL A 400 9.93 -16.85 8.75
N ALA A 401 11.23 -16.61 8.79
CA ALA A 401 12.10 -17.10 9.86
C ALA A 401 11.69 -16.55 11.23
N GLY A 402 11.32 -15.27 11.30
CA GLY A 402 10.80 -14.64 12.52
C GLY A 402 9.49 -15.27 13.00
N ASN A 403 8.54 -15.54 12.09
CA ASN A 403 7.32 -16.24 12.44
C ASN A 403 7.61 -17.63 13.02
N LEU A 404 8.46 -18.42 12.35
CA LEU A 404 8.82 -19.78 12.79
C LEU A 404 9.53 -19.78 14.15
N ALA A 405 10.35 -18.78 14.45
CA ALA A 405 11.09 -18.70 15.71
C ALA A 405 10.28 -18.08 16.85
N MET A 406 9.48 -17.04 16.59
CA MET A 406 8.86 -16.23 17.63
C MET A 406 7.40 -16.62 17.94
N MET A 407 6.63 -17.07 16.95
CA MET A 407 5.24 -17.45 17.19
C MET A 407 5.09 -18.66 18.11
N PRO A 408 5.92 -19.69 18.08
CA PRO A 408 5.84 -20.77 19.07
C PRO A 408 6.04 -20.30 20.52
N LEU A 409 6.77 -19.20 20.74
CA LEU A 409 7.06 -18.66 22.06
C LEU A 409 6.02 -17.63 22.53
N TRP A 410 5.55 -16.78 21.62
CA TRP A 410 4.74 -15.59 21.95
C TRP A 410 3.42 -15.50 21.18
N GLY A 411 3.02 -16.54 20.46
CA GLY A 411 1.76 -16.56 19.70
C GLY A 411 1.65 -15.39 18.71
N PRO A 412 0.49 -14.71 18.64
CA PRO A 412 0.25 -13.58 17.74
C PRO A 412 1.24 -12.43 17.92
N MET A 413 1.72 -12.19 19.15
CA MET A 413 2.74 -11.18 19.44
C MET A 413 4.06 -11.49 18.73
N GLY A 414 4.43 -12.77 18.62
CA GLY A 414 5.60 -13.22 17.86
C GLY A 414 5.52 -12.84 16.38
N ALA A 415 4.33 -12.94 15.76
CA ALA A 415 4.11 -12.50 14.39
C ALA A 415 4.25 -10.98 14.23
N SER A 416 3.84 -10.19 15.26
CA SER A 416 4.03 -8.74 15.29
C SER A 416 5.50 -8.37 15.32
N PHE A 417 6.29 -8.97 16.21
CA PHE A 417 7.75 -8.75 16.26
C PHE A 417 8.45 -9.17 14.96
N ALA A 418 8.08 -10.32 14.38
CA ALA A 418 8.62 -10.77 13.10
C ALA A 418 8.37 -9.76 11.98
N THR A 419 7.17 -9.14 11.93
CA THR A 419 6.83 -8.10 10.96
C THR A 419 7.67 -6.84 11.15
N VAL A 420 7.84 -6.40 12.40
CA VAL A 420 8.67 -5.23 12.72
C VAL A 420 10.13 -5.47 12.31
N LEU A 421 10.72 -6.62 12.69
CA LEU A 421 12.09 -6.97 12.33
C LEU A 421 12.29 -7.06 10.81
N ALA A 422 11.36 -7.70 10.11
CA ALA A 422 11.40 -7.80 8.65
C ALA A 422 11.33 -6.42 7.98
N SER A 423 10.46 -5.54 8.46
CA SER A 423 10.33 -4.19 7.92
C SER A 423 11.53 -3.30 8.24
N ILE A 424 12.16 -3.46 9.41
CA ILE A 424 13.44 -2.83 9.75
C ILE A 424 14.53 -3.30 8.78
N ALA A 425 14.63 -4.60 8.52
CA ALA A 425 15.63 -5.15 7.60
C ALA A 425 15.46 -4.56 6.18
N ALA A 426 14.23 -4.51 5.66
CA ALA A 426 13.96 -3.91 4.35
C ALA A 426 14.38 -2.44 4.27
N ALA A 427 13.98 -1.65 5.28
CA ALA A 427 14.30 -0.23 5.35
C ALA A 427 15.81 0.00 5.48
N ALA A 428 16.48 -0.75 6.35
CA ALA A 428 17.91 -0.63 6.59
C ALA A 428 18.73 -0.94 5.32
N ILE A 429 18.40 -2.05 4.63
CA ILE A 429 19.07 -2.42 3.38
C ILE A 429 18.90 -1.31 2.33
N ASN A 430 17.67 -0.83 2.13
CA ASN A 430 17.43 0.24 1.15
C ASN A 430 18.13 1.55 1.51
N LEU A 431 18.14 1.95 2.78
CA LEU A 431 18.80 3.17 3.24
C LEU A 431 20.33 3.07 3.06
N VAL A 432 20.95 1.92 3.40
CA VAL A 432 22.38 1.70 3.17
C VAL A 432 22.73 1.77 1.67
N ILE A 433 21.90 1.17 0.81
CA ILE A 433 22.10 1.24 -0.63
C ILE A 433 21.93 2.68 -1.13
N LEU A 434 20.91 3.40 -0.66
CA LEU A 434 20.68 4.80 -1.02
C LEU A 434 21.87 5.69 -0.61
N GLU A 435 22.40 5.50 0.60
CA GLU A 435 23.58 6.21 1.09
C GLU A 435 24.80 5.93 0.21
N ARG A 436 25.10 4.68 -0.09
CA ARG A 436 26.23 4.28 -0.94
C ARG A 436 26.11 4.79 -2.37
N THR A 437 24.91 4.85 -2.93
CA THR A 437 24.70 5.26 -4.33
C THR A 437 24.64 6.76 -4.52
N THR A 438 24.25 7.53 -3.51
CA THR A 438 24.03 8.97 -3.63
C THR A 438 25.00 9.81 -2.80
N GLY A 439 25.73 9.21 -1.85
CA GLY A 439 26.51 9.96 -0.84
C GLY A 439 25.63 10.74 0.13
N PHE A 440 24.31 10.44 0.16
CA PHE A 440 23.40 11.03 1.12
C PHE A 440 23.73 10.49 2.52
N ALA A 441 24.13 11.38 3.43
CA ALA A 441 24.32 11.00 4.83
C ALA A 441 22.97 10.98 5.54
N ALA A 442 22.48 9.80 5.92
CA ALA A 442 21.22 9.65 6.66
C ALA A 442 21.26 10.31 8.06
N ALA A 443 22.46 10.59 8.54
CA ALA A 443 22.71 10.98 9.92
C ALA A 443 23.38 12.37 10.07
N GLU A 444 22.58 13.41 10.00
CA GLU A 444 22.83 14.43 11.01
C GLU A 444 22.30 13.86 12.34
N LYS A 445 23.15 13.20 13.15
CA LYS A 445 22.83 12.52 14.43
C LYS A 445 21.90 13.32 15.38
N PHE A 446 21.96 14.64 15.32
CA PHE A 446 21.16 15.55 16.12
C PHE A 446 19.67 15.60 15.75
N TYR A 447 19.29 15.38 14.48
CA TYR A 447 17.88 15.42 14.09
C TYR A 447 17.07 14.26 14.66
N GLY A 448 17.65 13.05 14.74
CA GLY A 448 16.98 11.88 15.30
C GLY A 448 16.54 12.08 16.76
N ILE A 449 17.41 12.63 17.58
CA ILE A 449 17.12 12.92 19.00
C ILE A 449 16.03 13.99 19.13
N ARG A 450 16.09 15.06 18.34
CA ARG A 450 15.08 16.13 18.36
C ARG A 450 13.71 15.65 17.89
N ILE A 451 13.69 14.84 16.85
CA ILE A 451 12.45 14.24 16.33
C ILE A 451 11.89 13.24 17.33
N GLY A 452 12.74 12.40 17.94
CA GLY A 452 12.34 11.49 19.01
C GLY A 452 11.76 12.22 20.23
N GLY A 453 12.40 13.31 20.66
CA GLY A 453 11.87 14.15 21.74
C GLY A 453 10.52 14.79 21.39
N ALA A 454 10.35 15.28 20.16
CA ALA A 454 9.07 15.81 19.69
C ALA A 454 7.97 14.73 19.65
N ALA A 455 8.31 13.50 19.21
CA ALA A 455 7.39 12.38 19.23
C ALA A 455 7.02 11.95 20.65
N ALA A 456 7.96 12.01 21.61
CA ALA A 456 7.68 11.74 23.02
C ALA A 456 6.72 12.77 23.63
N VAL A 457 6.90 14.07 23.33
CA VAL A 457 5.96 15.15 23.74
C VAL A 457 4.58 14.92 23.13
N MET A 458 4.51 14.56 21.85
CA MET A 458 3.26 14.20 21.18
C MET A 458 2.56 13.03 21.88
N SER A 459 3.29 11.94 22.14
CA SER A 459 2.74 10.74 22.77
C SER A 459 2.25 11.00 24.19
N LEU A 460 3.02 11.78 24.97
CA LEU A 460 2.61 12.19 26.33
C LEU A 460 1.35 13.04 26.29
N THR A 461 1.25 14.01 25.38
CA THR A 461 0.06 14.85 25.24
C THR A 461 -1.16 14.02 24.83
N ALA A 462 -1.01 13.12 23.85
CA ALA A 462 -2.07 12.23 23.42
C ALA A 462 -2.52 11.29 24.55
N TRP A 463 -1.58 10.76 25.34
CA TRP A 463 -1.86 9.93 26.50
C TRP A 463 -2.61 10.68 27.61
N LEU A 464 -2.20 11.91 27.92
CA LEU A 464 -2.89 12.76 28.90
C LEU A 464 -4.32 13.07 28.48
N ILE A 465 -4.55 13.41 27.21
CA ILE A 465 -5.90 13.65 26.67
C ILE A 465 -6.74 12.37 26.75
N LYS A 466 -6.19 11.22 26.27
CA LYS A 466 -6.85 9.92 26.38
C LYS A 466 -7.25 9.63 27.83
N SER A 467 -6.28 9.64 28.74
CA SER A 467 -6.50 9.29 30.14
C SER A 467 -7.44 10.26 30.88
N GLY A 468 -7.44 11.54 30.49
CA GLY A 468 -8.37 12.53 31.01
C GLY A 468 -9.80 12.30 30.56
N LEU A 469 -10.00 12.01 29.27
CA LEU A 469 -11.33 11.76 28.69
C LEU A 469 -11.89 10.38 29.11
N ASP A 470 -11.05 9.35 29.23
CA ASP A 470 -11.44 8.02 29.72
C ASP A 470 -12.05 8.07 31.14
N ARG A 471 -11.67 9.06 31.97
CA ARG A 471 -12.22 9.23 33.34
C ARG A 471 -13.58 9.92 33.37
N VAL A 472 -13.88 10.70 32.33
CA VAL A 472 -15.07 11.58 32.30
C VAL A 472 -16.18 10.99 31.42
N MET A 473 -15.81 10.23 30.39
CA MET A 473 -16.74 9.69 29.42
C MET A 473 -17.12 8.25 29.77
N THR A 474 -18.40 7.91 29.67
CA THR A 474 -18.86 6.51 29.80
C THR A 474 -18.42 5.68 28.59
N GLU A 475 -18.12 4.42 28.83
CA GLU A 475 -17.69 3.50 27.76
C GLU A 475 -18.78 3.38 26.70
N SER A 476 -18.48 3.91 25.51
CA SER A 476 -19.34 3.81 24.33
C SER A 476 -18.51 3.99 23.06
N ARG A 477 -18.96 3.45 21.95
CA ARG A 477 -18.30 3.60 20.66
C ARG A 477 -18.13 5.07 20.22
N SER A 478 -19.08 5.93 20.58
CA SER A 478 -19.01 7.38 20.33
C SER A 478 -17.98 8.07 21.22
N ALA A 479 -17.86 7.65 22.50
CA ALA A 479 -16.82 8.13 23.39
C ALA A 479 -15.43 7.75 22.89
N ASP A 480 -15.21 6.50 22.48
CA ASP A 480 -13.95 6.04 21.89
C ASP A 480 -13.58 6.84 20.62
N ALA A 481 -14.57 7.22 19.81
CA ALA A 481 -14.35 8.09 18.65
C ALA A 481 -13.88 9.49 19.06
N VAL A 482 -14.53 10.11 20.06
CA VAL A 482 -14.15 11.43 20.57
C VAL A 482 -12.75 11.39 21.19
N ILE A 483 -12.47 10.37 22.01
CA ILE A 483 -11.16 10.17 22.65
C ILE A 483 -10.06 10.03 21.60
N SER A 484 -10.27 9.17 20.60
CA SER A 484 -9.30 8.91 19.52
C SER A 484 -9.02 10.17 18.71
N LEU A 485 -10.06 10.91 18.32
CA LEU A 485 -9.94 12.13 17.52
C LEU A 485 -9.30 13.26 18.33
N ALA A 486 -9.72 13.47 19.58
CA ALA A 486 -9.19 14.52 20.44
C ALA A 486 -7.70 14.27 20.79
N ALA A 487 -7.33 13.03 21.15
CA ALA A 487 -5.95 12.65 21.42
C ALA A 487 -5.07 12.78 20.16
N SER A 488 -5.59 12.37 18.99
CA SER A 488 -4.87 12.54 17.72
C SER A 488 -4.65 14.02 17.36
N ALA A 489 -5.68 14.85 17.50
CA ALA A 489 -5.61 16.28 17.20
C ALA A 489 -4.66 17.01 18.17
N GLY A 490 -4.82 16.78 19.49
CA GLY A 490 -3.97 17.38 20.52
C GLY A 490 -2.51 16.93 20.39
N GLY A 491 -2.28 15.64 20.19
CA GLY A 491 -0.95 15.09 19.90
C GLY A 491 -0.33 15.70 18.64
N GLY A 492 -1.10 15.84 17.56
CA GLY A 492 -0.63 16.47 16.32
C GLY A 492 -0.22 17.94 16.49
N VAL A 493 -0.98 18.70 17.25
CA VAL A 493 -0.62 20.09 17.62
C VAL A 493 0.66 20.12 18.45
N ALA A 494 0.76 19.26 19.48
CA ALA A 494 1.95 19.15 20.32
C ALA A 494 3.20 18.78 19.51
N LEU A 495 3.09 17.84 18.58
CA LEU A 495 4.17 17.49 17.66
C LEU A 495 4.62 18.68 16.84
N PHE A 496 3.68 19.41 16.22
CA PHE A 496 4.00 20.59 15.42
C PHE A 496 4.74 21.65 16.23
N VAL A 497 4.26 21.95 17.43
CA VAL A 497 4.91 22.89 18.35
C VAL A 497 6.31 22.40 18.74
N ALA A 498 6.44 21.11 19.11
CA ALA A 498 7.73 20.54 19.51
C ALA A 498 8.75 20.55 18.36
N LEU A 499 8.36 20.22 17.12
CA LEU A 499 9.24 20.26 15.95
C LEU A 499 9.70 21.68 15.60
N THR A 500 8.82 22.67 15.77
CA THR A 500 9.16 24.09 15.50
C THR A 500 10.08 24.65 16.58
N THR A 501 9.84 24.36 17.86
CA THR A 501 10.69 24.80 18.97
C THR A 501 12.05 24.13 18.96
N ALA A 502 12.11 22.83 18.62
CA ALA A 502 13.37 22.09 18.47
C ALA A 502 14.15 22.47 17.19
N LYS A 503 13.65 23.42 16.38
CA LYS A 503 14.28 23.87 15.13
C LYS A 503 14.62 22.70 14.18
N VAL A 504 13.75 21.70 14.11
CA VAL A 504 13.93 20.54 13.22
C VAL A 504 13.83 20.96 11.75
N PHE A 505 12.97 21.94 11.44
CA PHE A 505 12.85 22.51 10.09
C PHE A 505 13.76 23.73 9.95
N LYS A 506 14.58 23.77 8.91
CA LYS A 506 15.26 24.99 8.50
C LYS A 506 14.22 25.98 7.95
N VAL A 507 14.38 27.28 8.26
CA VAL A 507 13.43 28.33 7.83
C VAL A 507 13.17 28.27 6.32
N GLU A 508 14.19 27.93 5.52
CA GLU A 508 14.11 27.78 4.08
C GLU A 508 13.24 26.58 3.60
N GLU A 509 13.10 25.55 4.44
CA GLU A 509 12.24 24.37 4.16
C GLU A 509 10.76 24.72 4.42
N LEU A 510 10.47 25.56 5.42
CA LEU A 510 9.13 26.01 5.78
C LEU A 510 8.55 27.04 4.80
N VAL A 511 9.39 27.90 4.22
CA VAL A 511 8.97 28.96 3.25
C VAL A 511 8.39 28.37 1.95
N ARG A 512 8.73 27.15 1.60
CA ARG A 512 8.25 26.49 0.37
C ARG A 512 6.88 25.86 0.46
N ILE A 513 6.25 25.81 1.65
CA ILE A 513 4.89 25.31 1.83
C ILE A 513 3.91 26.51 1.83
N PRO A 514 3.12 26.72 0.73
CA PRO A 514 2.34 27.97 0.54
C PRO A 514 1.34 28.32 1.66
N LYS A 515 0.83 27.31 2.39
CA LYS A 515 -0.10 27.52 3.50
C LYS A 515 0.57 27.86 4.83
N LEU A 516 1.87 27.57 4.99
CA LEU A 516 2.62 27.86 6.22
C LEU A 516 3.19 29.29 6.25
N GLN A 517 3.25 30.00 5.12
CA GLN A 517 3.65 31.41 5.08
C GLN A 517 2.73 32.31 5.95
N LYS A 518 1.42 32.02 5.97
CA LYS A 518 0.47 32.76 6.85
C LYS A 518 0.74 32.50 8.34
N LEU A 519 1.09 31.25 8.70
CA LEU A 519 1.43 30.88 10.09
C LEU A 519 2.75 31.52 10.55
N GLN A 520 3.75 31.64 9.67
CA GLN A 520 5.01 32.35 9.97
C GLN A 520 4.80 33.83 10.24
N HIS A 521 3.95 34.50 9.47
CA HIS A 521 3.60 35.88 9.75
C HIS A 521 2.92 36.05 11.11
N MET A 522 2.08 35.09 11.53
CA MET A 522 1.47 35.10 12.86
C MET A 522 2.50 34.83 13.98
N LEU A 523 3.40 33.85 13.78
CA LEU A 523 4.46 33.54 14.76
C LEU A 523 5.52 34.65 14.88
N LYS A 524 5.85 35.36 13.78
CA LYS A 524 6.74 36.51 13.80
C LYS A 524 6.11 37.68 14.54
N ARG A 525 4.84 38.00 14.28
CA ARG A 525 4.06 39.01 15.02
C ARG A 525 3.90 38.68 16.51
N TRP A 526 3.80 37.41 16.86
CA TRP A 526 3.70 36.95 18.25
C TRP A 526 5.06 37.10 19.00
N LYS A 527 6.20 36.84 18.31
CA LYS A 527 7.54 37.09 18.87
C LYS A 527 7.83 38.60 19.03
N GLU A 528 7.46 39.40 18.05
CA GLU A 528 7.65 40.87 18.06
C GLU A 528 6.77 41.55 19.12
N ARG A 529 5.71 40.94 19.62
CA ARG A 529 4.88 41.44 20.73
C ARG A 529 5.38 41.02 22.11
N ARG A 530 6.41 40.18 22.19
CA ARG A 530 7.01 39.72 23.46
C ARG A 530 8.47 40.18 23.64
N SER A 531 9.07 40.79 22.65
CA SER A 531 10.31 41.56 22.78
C SER A 531 9.99 43.05 22.94
#